data_f1ff2493595244ade5e2c5a10022f7a4
#
_entry.id   f1ff2493595244ade5e2c5a10022f7a4
#
_cell.length_a   1.000
_cell.length_b   1.000
_cell.length_c   1.000
_cell.angle_alpha   90.00
_cell.angle_beta   90.00
_cell.angle_gamma   90.00
#
_symmetry.space_group_name_H-M   'P 1'
#
loop_
_entity.id
_entity.type
_entity.pdbx_description
1 polymer ?
#
loop_
_entity_poly.entity_id
_entity_poly.type
_entity_poly.pdbx_seq_one_letter_code
_entity_poly.pdbx_strand_id
1 'polypeptide(L)'
;MLNRPVECFYFDTDSRFFPIHPHWHFYMELIYMMEGTAEMTCGSEKYTAGKGDMVLFHPKAVHSISSPDGSFARYAVIKLDISRMSLTTSYAPKLRSIFRSAEKKGMSTYFPASEAAGFDAERVFLNCVTEMHRQSYGFDLMIRTDLYGLLLGIIRCWQSHGFSVDSDAYSEDSRYDIYNITEYIDEKLSEGVQVSNVAARCGMSYSYFAKKFLSVYGKTCKEYIEEMRIIKAEEFLVFTDFDLNKISQETGFSDCSHLIKTFKKLRGTTPKQFRMKQGKSE
;
A
#
# COMPACT_ATOMS: atom_id res chain seq x y z
N MET A 1 -10.57 -8.29 -2.42
CA MET A 1 -9.13 -8.06 -2.26
C MET A 1 -8.74 -6.63 -1.85
N LEU A 2 -9.67 -5.76 -1.49
CA LEU A 2 -9.39 -4.34 -1.18
C LEU A 2 -8.90 -4.05 0.27
N ASN A 3 -8.65 -5.08 1.08
CA ASN A 3 -8.40 -4.89 2.52
C ASN A 3 -7.00 -5.28 3.02
N ARG A 4 -6.10 -5.72 2.14
CA ARG A 4 -4.72 -6.01 2.55
C ARG A 4 -3.80 -4.91 2.05
N PRO A 5 -3.01 -4.27 2.92
CA PRO A 5 -2.10 -3.19 2.51
C PRO A 5 -0.94 -3.68 1.63
N VAL A 6 -0.70 -4.99 1.62
CA VAL A 6 0.36 -5.64 0.85
C VAL A 6 -0.15 -6.98 0.30
N GLU A 7 0.18 -7.27 -0.95
CA GLU A 7 0.00 -8.58 -1.60
C GLU A 7 1.37 -9.03 -2.14
N CYS A 8 1.73 -10.29 -1.89
CA CYS A 8 2.98 -10.89 -2.37
C CYS A 8 2.67 -12.26 -2.97
N PHE A 9 3.10 -12.50 -4.21
CA PHE A 9 2.85 -13.76 -4.91
C PHE A 9 3.86 -13.99 -6.04
N TYR A 10 3.97 -15.24 -6.48
CA TYR A 10 4.67 -15.58 -7.72
C TYR A 10 3.70 -15.56 -8.90
N PHE A 11 4.24 -15.19 -10.04
CA PHE A 11 3.52 -15.21 -11.31
C PHE A 11 4.45 -15.73 -12.41
N ASP A 12 3.88 -16.42 -13.40
CA ASP A 12 4.61 -16.91 -14.56
C ASP A 12 3.80 -16.81 -15.84
N THR A 13 4.47 -17.00 -16.96
CA THR A 13 3.89 -16.91 -18.31
C THR A 13 2.92 -18.06 -18.65
N ASP A 14 2.92 -19.15 -17.87
CA ASP A 14 1.97 -20.26 -18.04
C ASP A 14 0.59 -19.96 -17.42
N SER A 15 0.49 -18.86 -16.68
CA SER A 15 -0.77 -18.42 -16.10
C SER A 15 -1.78 -18.08 -17.19
N ARG A 16 -3.02 -18.54 -17.03
CA ARG A 16 -4.16 -18.17 -17.91
C ARG A 16 -4.43 -16.65 -17.98
N PHE A 17 -3.84 -15.89 -17.09
CA PHE A 17 -3.96 -14.42 -17.04
C PHE A 17 -2.82 -13.71 -17.76
N PHE A 18 -1.85 -14.45 -18.28
CA PHE A 18 -0.78 -13.90 -19.09
C PHE A 18 -1.19 -13.83 -20.57
N PRO A 19 -0.82 -12.81 -21.34
CA PRO A 19 -0.06 -11.63 -20.97
C PRO A 19 -0.87 -10.65 -20.11
N ILE A 20 -0.18 -9.86 -19.31
CA ILE A 20 -0.79 -8.79 -18.53
C ILE A 20 -1.00 -7.59 -19.46
N HIS A 21 -2.24 -7.38 -19.87
CA HIS A 21 -2.62 -6.29 -20.76
C HIS A 21 -2.46 -4.93 -20.07
N PRO A 22 -2.32 -3.82 -20.84
CA PRO A 22 -2.23 -2.48 -20.27
C PRO A 22 -3.35 -2.20 -19.28
N HIS A 23 -2.97 -1.91 -18.04
CA HIS A 23 -3.86 -1.60 -16.94
C HIS A 23 -3.17 -0.66 -15.93
N TRP A 24 -3.92 -0.20 -14.96
CA TRP A 24 -3.40 0.60 -13.87
C TRP A 24 -4.14 0.29 -12.57
N HIS A 25 -3.51 0.57 -11.43
CA HIS A 25 -4.10 0.45 -10.11
C HIS A 25 -3.49 1.46 -9.13
N PHE A 26 -4.07 1.60 -7.94
CA PHE A 26 -3.63 2.56 -6.94
C PHE A 26 -2.43 2.09 -6.11
N TYR A 27 -2.05 0.84 -6.22
CA TYR A 27 -0.89 0.27 -5.54
C TYR A 27 0.39 0.61 -6.28
N MET A 28 1.48 0.75 -5.52
CA MET A 28 2.82 0.57 -6.06
C MET A 28 3.01 -0.92 -6.31
N GLU A 29 3.55 -1.28 -7.46
CA GLU A 29 3.88 -2.66 -7.78
C GLU A 29 5.38 -2.79 -8.03
N LEU A 30 5.98 -3.77 -7.39
CA LEU A 30 7.37 -4.13 -7.54
C LEU A 30 7.43 -5.54 -8.11
N ILE A 31 8.24 -5.74 -9.13
CA ILE A 31 8.43 -7.03 -9.79
C ILE A 31 9.91 -7.39 -9.75
N TYR A 32 10.22 -8.60 -9.33
CA TYR A 32 11.56 -9.17 -9.34
C TYR A 32 11.59 -10.40 -10.25
N MET A 33 12.48 -10.38 -11.24
CA MET A 33 12.62 -11.45 -12.22
C MET A 33 13.41 -12.62 -11.64
N MET A 34 12.77 -13.77 -11.51
CA MET A 34 13.37 -14.99 -10.95
C MET A 34 13.99 -15.87 -12.04
N GLU A 35 13.31 -15.95 -13.19
CA GLU A 35 13.70 -16.82 -14.30
C GLU A 35 13.19 -16.26 -15.63
N GLY A 36 13.96 -16.47 -16.69
CA GLY A 36 13.61 -16.05 -18.03
C GLY A 36 13.70 -14.54 -18.24
N THR A 37 12.99 -14.07 -19.26
CA THR A 37 12.91 -12.64 -19.63
C THR A 37 11.48 -12.26 -19.94
N ALA A 38 11.10 -11.02 -19.58
CA ALA A 38 9.81 -10.45 -19.92
C ALA A 38 9.97 -9.01 -20.41
N GLU A 39 9.12 -8.62 -21.34
CA GLU A 39 8.97 -7.21 -21.72
C GLU A 39 7.95 -6.55 -20.81
N MET A 40 8.34 -5.44 -20.21
CA MET A 40 7.50 -4.63 -19.33
C MET A 40 7.39 -3.23 -19.89
N THR A 41 6.18 -2.68 -19.96
CA THR A 41 5.97 -1.29 -20.38
C THR A 41 5.45 -0.48 -19.21
N CYS A 42 5.90 0.77 -19.09
CA CYS A 42 5.39 1.75 -18.15
C CYS A 42 5.22 3.09 -18.87
N GLY A 43 3.98 3.46 -19.18
CA GLY A 43 3.70 4.61 -20.04
C GLY A 43 4.34 4.46 -21.42
N SER A 44 5.31 5.32 -21.75
CA SER A 44 6.08 5.27 -23.00
C SER A 44 7.37 4.47 -22.89
N GLU A 45 7.79 4.08 -21.70
CA GLU A 45 9.03 3.35 -21.48
C GLU A 45 8.81 1.85 -21.61
N LYS A 46 9.81 1.17 -22.19
CA LYS A 46 9.81 -0.27 -22.41
C LYS A 46 11.11 -0.86 -21.91
N TYR A 47 11.02 -1.89 -21.08
CA TYR A 47 12.13 -2.62 -20.50
C TYR A 47 12.08 -4.07 -20.90
N THR A 48 13.23 -4.67 -21.17
CA THR A 48 13.40 -6.11 -21.21
C THR A 48 14.06 -6.52 -19.90
N ALA A 49 13.29 -7.06 -18.98
CA ALA A 49 13.78 -7.47 -17.68
C ALA A 49 14.15 -8.96 -17.70
N GLY A 50 15.37 -9.28 -17.27
CA GLY A 50 15.89 -10.62 -17.12
C GLY A 50 16.08 -11.04 -15.66
N LYS A 51 16.54 -12.26 -15.45
CA LYS A 51 16.77 -12.81 -14.10
C LYS A 51 17.62 -11.85 -13.24
N GLY A 52 17.12 -11.53 -12.06
CA GLY A 52 17.77 -10.66 -11.08
C GLY A 52 17.36 -9.19 -11.21
N ASP A 53 16.75 -8.80 -12.32
CA ASP A 53 16.28 -7.42 -12.51
C ASP A 53 15.02 -7.16 -11.70
N MET A 54 14.86 -5.90 -11.29
CA MET A 54 13.66 -5.44 -10.61
C MET A 54 13.04 -4.25 -11.35
N VAL A 55 11.70 -4.24 -11.43
CA VAL A 55 10.94 -3.12 -12.00
C VAL A 55 9.94 -2.60 -10.98
N LEU A 56 9.78 -1.28 -10.93
CA LEU A 56 8.84 -0.58 -10.09
C LEU A 56 7.80 0.11 -10.95
N PHE A 57 6.52 -0.11 -10.67
CA PHE A 57 5.42 0.65 -11.24
C PHE A 57 4.83 1.56 -10.17
N HIS A 58 4.87 2.87 -10.44
CA HIS A 58 4.25 3.84 -9.56
C HIS A 58 2.73 3.68 -9.53
N PRO A 59 2.07 4.08 -8.41
CA PRO A 59 0.61 4.10 -8.36
C PRO A 59 0.01 4.84 -9.57
N LYS A 60 -0.95 4.21 -10.25
CA LYS A 60 -1.66 4.69 -11.45
C LYS A 60 -0.83 4.76 -12.75
N ALA A 61 0.42 4.38 -12.74
CA ALA A 61 1.15 4.21 -13.99
C ALA A 61 0.50 3.10 -14.82
N VAL A 62 0.17 3.40 -16.06
CA VAL A 62 -0.32 2.37 -17.00
C VAL A 62 0.86 1.47 -17.35
N HIS A 63 0.73 0.18 -17.10
CA HIS A 63 1.79 -0.79 -17.33
C HIS A 63 1.25 -2.11 -17.89
N SER A 64 2.12 -2.87 -18.52
CA SER A 64 1.83 -4.19 -19.05
C SER A 64 3.06 -5.09 -19.01
N ILE A 65 2.84 -6.41 -19.05
CA ILE A 65 3.90 -7.43 -19.04
C ILE A 65 3.60 -8.44 -20.13
N SER A 66 4.57 -8.71 -20.98
CA SER A 66 4.45 -9.66 -22.07
C SER A 66 5.75 -10.45 -22.29
N SER A 67 5.66 -11.55 -23.00
CA SER A 67 6.79 -12.31 -23.50
C SER A 67 6.65 -12.38 -25.04
N PRO A 68 7.33 -11.52 -25.78
CA PRO A 68 7.12 -11.37 -27.22
C PRO A 68 7.52 -12.60 -28.02
N ASP A 69 8.51 -13.33 -27.55
CA ASP A 69 9.02 -14.56 -28.15
C ASP A 69 8.33 -15.84 -27.58
N GLY A 70 7.36 -15.67 -26.66
CA GLY A 70 6.68 -16.76 -25.99
C GLY A 70 7.57 -17.57 -25.03
N SER A 71 8.76 -17.06 -24.69
CA SER A 71 9.64 -17.73 -23.74
C SER A 71 9.04 -17.73 -22.33
N PHE A 72 9.37 -18.78 -21.56
CA PHE A 72 8.95 -18.87 -20.16
C PHE A 72 9.65 -17.79 -19.32
N ALA A 73 8.87 -17.15 -18.48
CA ALA A 73 9.40 -16.25 -17.46
C ALA A 73 8.60 -16.42 -16.16
N ARG A 74 9.32 -16.34 -15.04
CA ARG A 74 8.74 -16.34 -13.68
C ARG A 74 9.25 -15.15 -12.91
N TYR A 75 8.36 -14.50 -12.20
CA TYR A 75 8.69 -13.33 -11.38
C TYR A 75 7.88 -13.29 -10.08
N ALA A 76 8.45 -12.65 -9.08
CA ALA A 76 7.77 -12.37 -7.83
C ALA A 76 7.18 -10.96 -7.89
N VAL A 77 5.98 -10.80 -7.36
CA VAL A 77 5.22 -9.55 -7.35
C VAL A 77 4.96 -9.11 -5.92
N ILE A 78 5.21 -7.84 -5.63
CA ILE A 78 4.78 -7.18 -4.41
C ILE A 78 3.94 -5.98 -4.79
N LYS A 79 2.66 -5.99 -4.39
CA LYS A 79 1.75 -4.83 -4.49
C LYS A 79 1.58 -4.23 -3.12
N LEU A 80 1.83 -2.93 -2.97
CA LEU A 80 1.71 -2.27 -1.68
C LEU A 80 1.04 -0.90 -1.80
N ASP A 81 0.25 -0.57 -0.78
CA ASP A 81 -0.21 0.80 -0.57
C ASP A 81 0.88 1.58 0.17
N ILE A 82 1.69 2.33 -0.57
CA ILE A 82 2.82 3.09 0.00
C ILE A 82 2.35 4.15 1.00
N SER A 83 1.07 4.56 0.95
CA SER A 83 0.51 5.51 1.92
C SER A 83 0.38 4.91 3.32
N ARG A 84 0.25 3.58 3.40
CA ARG A 84 0.18 2.84 4.66
C ARG A 84 1.55 2.41 5.19
N MET A 85 2.61 2.73 4.46
CA MET A 85 3.99 2.58 4.89
C MET A 85 4.45 3.88 5.56
N SER A 86 3.82 4.24 6.69
CA SER A 86 4.21 5.41 7.45
C SER A 86 5.40 5.09 8.36
N LEU A 87 6.50 5.80 8.16
CA LEU A 87 7.56 5.92 9.15
C LEU A 87 7.08 6.87 10.27
N THR A 88 7.64 6.72 11.46
CA THR A 88 7.33 7.63 12.58
C THR A 88 7.50 9.10 12.16
N THR A 89 6.58 9.95 12.57
CA THR A 89 6.38 11.33 12.10
C THR A 89 7.54 12.30 12.31
N SER A 90 8.67 11.88 12.91
CA SER A 90 9.66 12.81 13.45
C SER A 90 10.91 13.02 12.61
N TYR A 91 11.25 12.19 11.62
CA TYR A 91 12.59 12.19 11.06
C TYR A 91 12.72 12.22 9.54
N ALA A 92 11.74 11.83 8.80
CA ALA A 92 11.89 11.73 7.36
C ALA A 92 10.61 12.18 6.65
N PRO A 93 10.73 12.74 5.45
CA PRO A 93 9.58 12.94 4.59
C PRO A 93 8.88 11.60 4.36
N LYS A 94 7.56 11.62 4.28
CA LYS A 94 6.75 10.42 4.03
C LYS A 94 7.29 9.70 2.79
N LEU A 95 7.48 8.39 2.86
CA LEU A 95 7.99 7.59 1.73
C LEU A 95 7.25 7.90 0.44
N ARG A 96 5.91 8.01 0.53
CA ARG A 96 5.09 8.39 -0.62
C ARG A 96 5.51 9.71 -1.26
N SER A 97 5.81 10.73 -0.46
CA SER A 97 6.26 12.04 -0.97
C SER A 97 7.59 11.92 -1.70
N ILE A 98 8.50 11.10 -1.18
CA ILE A 98 9.79 10.81 -1.82
C ILE A 98 9.59 10.10 -3.16
N PHE A 99 8.80 9.02 -3.19
CA PHE A 99 8.55 8.27 -4.42
C PHE A 99 7.81 9.12 -5.48
N ARG A 100 6.87 9.96 -5.05
CA ARG A 100 6.19 10.92 -5.95
C ARG A 100 7.16 11.99 -6.48
N SER A 101 8.11 12.46 -5.67
CA SER A 101 9.16 13.38 -6.13
C SER A 101 10.09 12.69 -7.13
N ALA A 102 10.48 11.44 -6.87
CA ALA A 102 11.29 10.63 -7.77
C ALA A 102 10.60 10.41 -9.13
N GLU A 103 9.30 10.06 -9.12
CA GLU A 103 8.47 9.92 -10.32
C GLU A 103 8.45 11.23 -11.13
N LYS A 104 8.18 12.38 -10.49
CA LYS A 104 8.18 13.69 -11.16
C LYS A 104 9.53 14.07 -11.76
N LYS A 105 10.63 13.63 -11.15
CA LYS A 105 11.99 13.87 -11.61
C LYS A 105 12.47 12.84 -12.65
N GLY A 106 11.60 11.89 -13.03
CA GLY A 106 11.94 10.86 -14.01
C GLY A 106 13.02 9.90 -13.54
N MET A 107 13.08 9.61 -12.22
CA MET A 107 14.01 8.62 -11.71
C MET A 107 13.69 7.23 -12.27
N SER A 108 14.75 6.46 -12.59
CA SER A 108 14.59 5.12 -13.17
C SER A 108 13.66 4.23 -12.32
N THR A 109 12.77 3.56 -12.99
CA THR A 109 11.90 2.52 -12.42
C THR A 109 12.40 1.10 -12.72
N TYR A 110 13.48 0.99 -13.51
CA TYR A 110 14.16 -0.25 -13.81
C TYR A 110 15.50 -0.30 -13.07
N PHE A 111 15.73 -1.40 -12.37
CA PHE A 111 16.94 -1.68 -11.60
C PHE A 111 17.57 -2.97 -12.12
N PRO A 112 18.70 -2.90 -12.81
CA PRO A 112 19.42 -4.10 -13.26
C PRO A 112 19.86 -4.95 -12.07
N ALA A 113 20.12 -6.23 -12.29
CA ALA A 113 20.46 -7.21 -11.26
C ALA A 113 21.60 -6.75 -10.32
N SER A 114 22.58 -6.00 -10.84
CA SER A 114 23.67 -5.44 -10.04
C SER A 114 23.21 -4.39 -9.02
N GLU A 115 22.22 -3.59 -9.36
CA GLU A 115 21.63 -2.60 -8.45
C GLU A 115 20.63 -3.26 -7.49
N ALA A 116 19.77 -4.14 -8.01
CA ALA A 116 18.81 -4.87 -7.22
C ALA A 116 19.47 -5.73 -6.12
N ALA A 117 20.63 -6.33 -6.42
CA ALA A 117 21.44 -7.03 -5.43
C ALA A 117 21.96 -6.10 -4.34
N GLY A 118 22.25 -4.82 -4.65
CA GLY A 118 22.76 -3.84 -3.70
C GLY A 118 21.79 -3.50 -2.57
N PHE A 119 20.49 -3.74 -2.74
CA PHE A 119 19.46 -3.61 -1.70
C PHE A 119 18.72 -4.91 -1.40
N ASP A 120 19.38 -6.06 -1.70
CA ASP A 120 18.96 -7.40 -1.30
C ASP A 120 17.56 -7.79 -1.79
N ALA A 121 17.22 -7.36 -3.01
CA ALA A 121 15.89 -7.50 -3.58
C ALA A 121 15.43 -8.96 -3.60
N GLU A 122 16.27 -9.90 -4.05
CA GLU A 122 15.92 -11.32 -4.12
C GLU A 122 15.42 -11.85 -2.78
N ARG A 123 16.22 -11.66 -1.72
CA ARG A 123 15.84 -12.12 -0.38
C ARG A 123 14.52 -11.50 0.08
N VAL A 124 14.33 -10.20 -0.13
CA VAL A 124 13.12 -9.50 0.29
C VAL A 124 11.89 -10.07 -0.40
N PHE A 125 11.94 -10.25 -1.72
CA PHE A 125 10.82 -10.80 -2.47
C PHE A 125 10.48 -12.23 -2.05
N LEU A 126 11.48 -13.10 -1.90
CA LEU A 126 11.29 -14.49 -1.47
C LEU A 126 10.70 -14.56 -0.06
N ASN A 127 11.22 -13.75 0.87
CA ASN A 127 10.70 -13.70 2.23
C ASN A 127 9.26 -13.18 2.26
N CYS A 128 8.95 -12.08 1.57
CA CYS A 128 7.61 -11.51 1.55
C CYS A 128 6.58 -12.51 1.01
N VAL A 129 6.90 -13.23 -0.07
CA VAL A 129 6.00 -14.27 -0.61
C VAL A 129 5.86 -15.43 0.37
N THR A 130 6.96 -15.86 1.00
CA THR A 130 6.94 -16.95 1.98
C THR A 130 6.10 -16.60 3.21
N GLU A 131 6.32 -15.41 3.78
CA GLU A 131 5.57 -14.91 4.94
C GLU A 131 4.08 -14.74 4.62
N MET A 132 3.77 -14.19 3.43
CA MET A 132 2.39 -14.05 2.96
C MET A 132 1.68 -15.39 2.82
N HIS A 133 2.41 -16.44 2.43
CA HIS A 133 1.86 -17.78 2.27
C HIS A 133 1.70 -18.52 3.60
N ARG A 134 2.71 -18.46 4.47
CA ARG A 134 2.72 -19.15 5.77
C ARG A 134 1.79 -18.53 6.79
N GLN A 135 1.69 -17.20 6.81
CA GLN A 135 0.88 -16.43 7.77
C GLN A 135 1.19 -16.79 9.25
N SER A 136 2.46 -17.05 9.56
CA SER A 136 2.91 -17.26 10.93
C SER A 136 2.72 -16.00 11.78
N TYR A 137 2.74 -16.12 13.10
CA TYR A 137 2.63 -14.95 13.98
C TYR A 137 3.62 -13.85 13.59
N GLY A 138 3.14 -12.63 13.42
CA GLY A 138 3.95 -11.47 13.05
C GLY A 138 4.38 -11.42 11.57
N PHE A 139 3.81 -12.23 10.68
CA PHE A 139 4.13 -12.25 9.25
C PHE A 139 3.98 -10.89 8.58
N ASP A 140 2.98 -10.11 8.95
CA ASP A 140 2.75 -8.76 8.45
C ASP A 140 3.83 -7.77 8.90
N LEU A 141 4.34 -7.93 10.12
CA LEU A 141 5.46 -7.15 10.65
C LEU A 141 6.77 -7.49 9.94
N MET A 142 7.01 -8.79 9.69
CA MET A 142 8.19 -9.23 8.91
C MET A 142 8.16 -8.67 7.50
N ILE A 143 7.03 -8.77 6.80
CA ILE A 143 6.86 -8.19 5.47
C ILE A 143 7.12 -6.68 5.50
N ARG A 144 6.56 -5.94 6.47
CA ARG A 144 6.81 -4.49 6.59
C ARG A 144 8.27 -4.17 6.82
N THR A 145 8.96 -4.92 7.66
CA THR A 145 10.40 -4.74 7.93
C THR A 145 11.22 -4.91 6.66
N ASP A 146 10.98 -5.97 5.91
CA ASP A 146 11.67 -6.22 4.64
C ASP A 146 11.35 -5.13 3.61
N LEU A 147 10.09 -4.70 3.50
CA LEU A 147 9.68 -3.64 2.59
C LEU A 147 10.31 -2.28 2.93
N TYR A 148 10.44 -1.92 4.21
CA TYR A 148 11.15 -0.68 4.57
C TYR A 148 12.61 -0.71 4.13
N GLY A 149 13.29 -1.84 4.31
CA GLY A 149 14.65 -2.04 3.82
C GLY A 149 14.76 -1.84 2.31
N LEU A 150 13.88 -2.50 1.56
CA LEU A 150 13.82 -2.42 0.10
C LEU A 150 13.54 -0.99 -0.40
N LEU A 151 12.53 -0.33 0.15
CA LEU A 151 12.18 1.04 -0.25
C LEU A 151 13.29 2.04 0.06
N LEU A 152 13.97 1.90 1.19
CA LEU A 152 15.15 2.71 1.52
C LEU A 152 16.33 2.40 0.60
N GLY A 153 16.52 1.14 0.21
CA GLY A 153 17.51 0.73 -0.77
C GLY A 153 17.29 1.41 -2.13
N ILE A 154 16.06 1.39 -2.63
CA ILE A 154 15.65 2.09 -3.85
C ILE A 154 15.96 3.59 -3.77
N ILE A 155 15.58 4.25 -2.68
CA ILE A 155 15.84 5.69 -2.50
C ILE A 155 17.34 5.98 -2.51
N ARG A 156 18.16 5.16 -1.84
CA ARG A 156 19.62 5.32 -1.82
C ARG A 156 20.24 5.07 -3.19
N CYS A 157 19.71 4.10 -3.96
CA CYS A 157 20.08 3.88 -5.34
C CYS A 157 19.79 5.12 -6.20
N TRP A 158 18.61 5.71 -6.08
CA TRP A 158 18.31 6.97 -6.76
C TRP A 158 19.23 8.12 -6.32
N GLN A 159 19.56 8.21 -5.03
CA GLN A 159 20.48 9.23 -4.51
C GLN A 159 21.88 9.08 -5.11
N SER A 160 22.39 7.86 -5.32
CA SER A 160 23.67 7.63 -5.99
C SER A 160 23.65 8.07 -7.47
N HIS A 161 22.46 8.15 -8.08
CA HIS A 161 22.21 8.69 -9.40
C HIS A 161 21.79 10.17 -9.42
N GLY A 162 22.04 10.89 -8.32
CA GLY A 162 21.81 12.33 -8.24
C GLY A 162 20.41 12.76 -7.78
N PHE A 163 19.55 11.83 -7.35
CA PHE A 163 18.29 12.21 -6.75
C PHE A 163 18.50 12.90 -5.41
N SER A 164 17.93 14.07 -5.25
CA SER A 164 17.84 14.77 -3.96
C SER A 164 16.40 14.83 -3.50
N VAL A 165 16.20 14.59 -2.20
CA VAL A 165 14.90 14.80 -1.55
C VAL A 165 14.75 16.29 -1.32
N ASP A 166 13.85 16.94 -2.06
CA ASP A 166 13.62 18.38 -1.95
C ASP A 166 12.97 18.78 -0.62
N SER A 167 13.15 20.05 -0.24
CA SER A 167 12.42 20.65 0.88
C SER A 167 10.90 20.52 0.72
N ASP A 168 10.40 20.44 -0.51
CA ASP A 168 8.98 20.24 -0.83
C ASP A 168 8.47 18.85 -0.44
N ALA A 169 9.34 17.84 -0.33
CA ALA A 169 8.99 16.53 0.22
C ALA A 169 8.79 16.59 1.74
N TYR A 170 9.31 17.64 2.40
CA TYR A 170 9.12 17.93 3.82
C TYR A 170 7.98 18.92 4.06
N SER A 171 7.62 19.74 3.06
CA SER A 171 6.46 20.61 3.18
C SER A 171 5.22 19.73 3.16
N GLU A 172 4.41 19.83 4.20
CA GLU A 172 3.01 19.44 4.12
C GLU A 172 2.38 20.31 3.03
N ASP A 173 2.50 19.89 1.76
CA ASP A 173 1.70 20.48 0.71
C ASP A 173 0.24 20.19 1.09
N SER A 174 -0.40 21.22 1.61
CA SER A 174 -1.71 21.21 2.25
C SER A 174 -2.86 20.87 1.31
N ARG A 175 -2.57 20.49 0.08
CA ARG A 175 -3.56 20.06 -0.92
C ARG A 175 -3.56 18.56 -1.05
N TYR A 176 -4.40 17.92 -0.27
CA TYR A 176 -4.74 16.54 -0.54
C TYR A 176 -5.49 16.45 -1.88
N ASP A 177 -4.96 15.64 -2.79
CA ASP A 177 -5.69 15.22 -3.97
C ASP A 177 -6.65 14.08 -3.59
N ILE A 178 -7.71 13.88 -4.36
CA ILE A 178 -8.65 12.76 -4.19
C ILE A 178 -7.96 11.40 -4.07
N TYR A 179 -6.77 11.26 -4.61
CA TYR A 179 -6.02 10.03 -4.65
C TYR A 179 -5.10 9.79 -3.44
N ASN A 180 -4.88 10.81 -2.61
CA ASN A 180 -4.10 10.70 -1.37
C ASN A 180 -4.88 11.10 -0.13
N ILE A 181 -6.15 11.43 -0.29
CA ILE A 181 -7.01 11.90 0.80
C ILE A 181 -7.20 10.85 1.90
N THR A 182 -6.99 9.58 1.57
CA THR A 182 -7.04 8.49 2.54
C THR A 182 -6.01 8.66 3.65
N GLU A 183 -4.85 9.23 3.38
CA GLU A 183 -3.84 9.54 4.40
C GLU A 183 -4.36 10.54 5.42
N TYR A 184 -4.98 11.62 4.95
CA TYR A 184 -5.62 12.59 5.83
C TYR A 184 -6.71 11.95 6.68
N ILE A 185 -7.52 11.06 6.07
CA ILE A 185 -8.56 10.32 6.80
C ILE A 185 -7.93 9.47 7.90
N ASP A 186 -6.87 8.71 7.58
CA ASP A 186 -6.21 7.80 8.50
C ASP A 186 -5.50 8.57 9.65
N GLU A 187 -4.83 9.68 9.34
CA GLU A 187 -4.20 10.56 10.33
C GLU A 187 -5.20 11.20 11.30
N LYS A 188 -6.38 11.56 10.79
CA LYS A 188 -7.42 12.28 11.55
C LYS A 188 -8.55 11.37 12.04
N LEU A 189 -8.39 10.06 11.94
CA LEU A 189 -9.45 9.10 12.19
C LEU A 189 -10.05 9.21 13.60
N SER A 190 -9.20 9.38 14.61
CA SER A 190 -9.59 9.53 16.03
C SER A 190 -10.23 10.89 16.34
N GLU A 191 -9.96 11.92 15.52
CA GLU A 191 -10.48 13.27 15.73
C GLU A 191 -11.93 13.45 15.24
N GLY A 192 -12.59 12.38 14.74
CA GLY A 192 -13.97 12.46 14.28
C GLY A 192 -14.10 13.05 12.88
N VAL A 193 -13.35 12.55 11.92
CA VAL A 193 -13.36 13.01 10.51
C VAL A 193 -14.77 13.07 9.93
N GLN A 194 -15.11 14.22 9.34
CA GLN A 194 -16.35 14.47 8.61
C GLN A 194 -16.06 14.49 7.11
N VAL A 195 -16.94 13.87 6.30
CA VAL A 195 -16.78 13.82 4.83
C VAL A 195 -16.73 15.22 4.20
N SER A 196 -17.43 16.20 4.78
CA SER A 196 -17.38 17.60 4.35
C SER A 196 -15.97 18.20 4.48
N ASN A 197 -15.28 17.91 5.60
CA ASN A 197 -13.92 18.38 5.84
C ASN A 197 -12.92 17.71 4.89
N VAL A 198 -13.15 16.43 4.61
CA VAL A 198 -12.34 15.67 3.64
C VAL A 198 -12.50 16.26 2.23
N ALA A 199 -13.72 16.59 1.80
CA ALA A 199 -13.99 17.21 0.52
C ALA A 199 -13.32 18.61 0.41
N ALA A 200 -13.42 19.42 1.47
CA ALA A 200 -12.80 20.74 1.53
C ALA A 200 -11.26 20.66 1.41
N ARG A 201 -10.65 19.64 2.00
CA ARG A 201 -9.20 19.40 1.87
C ARG A 201 -8.76 19.09 0.45
N CYS A 202 -9.63 18.46 -0.35
CA CYS A 202 -9.42 18.26 -1.79
C CYS A 202 -9.76 19.49 -2.64
N GLY A 203 -10.23 20.58 -2.05
CA GLY A 203 -10.74 21.75 -2.79
C GLY A 203 -11.99 21.44 -3.62
N MET A 204 -12.79 20.46 -3.21
CA MET A 204 -13.95 19.96 -3.95
C MET A 204 -15.25 20.26 -3.19
N SER A 205 -16.35 20.50 -3.96
CA SER A 205 -17.69 20.47 -3.38
C SER A 205 -18.02 19.06 -2.89
N TYR A 206 -18.85 18.96 -1.85
CA TYR A 206 -19.25 17.66 -1.28
C TYR A 206 -19.79 16.69 -2.35
N SER A 207 -20.69 17.17 -3.21
CA SER A 207 -21.32 16.33 -4.24
C SER A 207 -20.32 15.82 -5.30
N TYR A 208 -19.40 16.67 -5.73
CA TYR A 208 -18.35 16.27 -6.66
C TYR A 208 -17.38 15.30 -6.02
N PHE A 209 -16.93 15.60 -4.79
CA PHE A 209 -16.06 14.73 -4.00
C PHE A 209 -16.67 13.34 -3.82
N ALA A 210 -17.94 13.25 -3.39
CA ALA A 210 -18.60 11.98 -3.13
C ALA A 210 -18.63 11.08 -4.39
N LYS A 211 -18.98 11.64 -5.54
CA LYS A 211 -18.97 10.91 -6.82
C LYS A 211 -17.55 10.50 -7.22
N LYS A 212 -16.59 11.40 -7.08
CA LYS A 212 -15.21 11.15 -7.45
C LYS A 212 -14.57 10.13 -6.53
N PHE A 213 -14.82 10.21 -5.22
CA PHE A 213 -14.31 9.24 -4.23
C PHE A 213 -14.85 7.83 -4.53
N LEU A 214 -16.15 7.71 -4.77
CA LEU A 214 -16.77 6.45 -5.16
C LEU A 214 -16.15 5.86 -6.44
N SER A 215 -15.94 6.69 -7.45
CA SER A 215 -15.30 6.28 -8.72
C SER A 215 -13.86 5.81 -8.53
N VAL A 216 -13.10 6.45 -7.61
CA VAL A 216 -11.68 6.17 -7.37
C VAL A 216 -11.50 4.97 -6.44
N TYR A 217 -12.31 4.85 -5.40
CA TYR A 217 -12.12 3.87 -4.33
C TYR A 217 -13.15 2.73 -4.33
N GLY A 218 -14.16 2.76 -5.21
CA GLY A 218 -15.20 1.75 -5.32
C GLY A 218 -16.16 1.69 -4.12
N LYS A 219 -16.04 2.63 -3.18
CA LYS A 219 -16.90 2.77 -1.99
C LYS A 219 -17.05 4.23 -1.62
N THR A 220 -18.09 4.56 -0.86
CA THR A 220 -18.26 5.94 -0.36
C THR A 220 -17.17 6.30 0.66
N CYS A 221 -16.85 7.58 0.77
CA CYS A 221 -15.89 8.06 1.76
C CYS A 221 -16.33 7.72 3.21
N LYS A 222 -17.64 7.73 3.47
CA LYS A 222 -18.20 7.32 4.76
C LYS A 222 -17.93 5.84 5.06
N GLU A 223 -18.18 4.96 4.11
CA GLU A 223 -17.89 3.53 4.24
C GLU A 223 -16.40 3.27 4.44
N TYR A 224 -15.54 4.01 3.73
CA TYR A 224 -14.10 3.95 3.93
C TYR A 224 -13.69 4.33 5.36
N ILE A 225 -14.20 5.46 5.87
CA ILE A 225 -13.93 5.90 7.25
C ILE A 225 -14.42 4.86 8.28
N GLU A 226 -15.65 4.34 8.12
CA GLU A 226 -16.19 3.30 9.01
C GLU A 226 -15.30 2.05 9.02
N GLU A 227 -14.84 1.62 7.86
CA GLU A 227 -13.96 0.45 7.72
C GLU A 227 -12.60 0.66 8.39
N MET A 228 -11.95 1.82 8.17
CA MET A 228 -10.67 2.14 8.81
C MET A 228 -10.79 2.20 10.34
N ARG A 229 -11.88 2.76 10.86
CA ARG A 229 -12.18 2.76 12.30
C ARG A 229 -12.32 1.34 12.86
N ILE A 230 -12.96 0.45 12.12
CA ILE A 230 -13.11 -0.96 12.54
C ILE A 230 -11.77 -1.69 12.50
N ILE A 231 -10.93 -1.49 11.47
CA ILE A 231 -9.59 -2.09 11.42
C ILE A 231 -8.76 -1.65 12.64
N LYS A 232 -8.79 -0.35 12.96
CA LYS A 232 -8.08 0.17 14.14
C LYS A 232 -8.67 -0.36 15.45
N ALA A 233 -10.00 -0.55 15.53
CA ALA A 233 -10.65 -1.17 16.68
C ALA A 233 -10.23 -2.64 16.86
N GLU A 234 -10.05 -3.39 15.78
CA GLU A 234 -9.53 -4.76 15.82
C GLU A 234 -8.12 -4.81 16.41
N GLU A 235 -7.24 -3.89 16.01
CA GLU A 235 -5.89 -3.77 16.57
C GLU A 235 -5.94 -3.55 18.08
N PHE A 236 -6.75 -2.61 18.56
CA PHE A 236 -6.91 -2.38 20.00
C PHE A 236 -7.53 -3.57 20.73
N LEU A 237 -8.49 -4.28 20.10
CA LEU A 237 -9.09 -5.47 20.71
C LEU A 237 -8.09 -6.62 20.87
N VAL A 238 -7.12 -6.72 20.01
CA VAL A 238 -6.10 -7.80 20.02
C VAL A 238 -4.92 -7.43 20.90
N PHE A 239 -4.42 -6.18 20.82
CA PHE A 239 -3.14 -5.82 21.42
C PHE A 239 -3.25 -5.01 22.71
N THR A 240 -4.47 -4.70 23.18
CA THR A 240 -4.67 -3.92 24.41
C THR A 240 -5.83 -4.44 25.23
N ASP A 241 -5.80 -4.13 26.53
CA ASP A 241 -6.91 -4.38 27.46
C ASP A 241 -7.93 -3.21 27.51
N PHE A 242 -7.90 -2.30 26.54
CA PHE A 242 -8.82 -1.18 26.49
C PHE A 242 -10.26 -1.66 26.50
N ASP A 243 -11.09 -1.00 27.29
CA ASP A 243 -12.54 -1.19 27.22
C ASP A 243 -13.14 -0.61 25.94
N LEU A 244 -14.39 -0.95 25.65
CA LEU A 244 -15.03 -0.52 24.40
C LEU A 244 -15.26 0.99 24.33
N ASN A 245 -15.39 1.68 25.50
CA ASN A 245 -15.53 3.13 25.51
C ASN A 245 -14.22 3.79 25.09
N LYS A 246 -13.11 3.33 25.66
CA LYS A 246 -11.78 3.81 25.27
C LYS A 246 -11.49 3.52 23.80
N ILE A 247 -11.80 2.31 23.31
CA ILE A 247 -11.65 1.95 21.89
C ILE A 247 -12.51 2.86 21.00
N SER A 248 -13.76 3.15 21.37
CA SER A 248 -14.60 4.05 20.57
C SER A 248 -14.02 5.45 20.45
N GLN A 249 -13.45 5.98 21.52
CA GLN A 249 -12.77 7.29 21.52
C GLN A 249 -11.52 7.28 20.63
N GLU A 250 -10.63 6.30 20.83
CA GLU A 250 -9.36 6.20 20.08
C GLU A 250 -9.55 5.92 18.58
N THR A 251 -10.70 5.37 18.22
CA THR A 251 -11.04 5.07 16.83
C THR A 251 -11.96 6.10 16.17
N GLY A 252 -12.39 7.12 16.92
CA GLY A 252 -13.21 8.23 16.43
C GLY A 252 -14.68 7.88 16.19
N PHE A 253 -15.21 6.82 16.84
CA PHE A 253 -16.66 6.61 16.90
C PHE A 253 -17.28 7.59 17.88
N SER A 254 -18.54 7.98 17.60
CA SER A 254 -19.30 8.87 18.50
C SER A 254 -19.50 8.29 19.89
N ASP A 255 -19.68 6.98 19.95
CA ASP A 255 -19.95 6.24 21.18
C ASP A 255 -19.73 4.73 20.99
N CYS A 256 -19.75 4.00 22.11
CA CYS A 256 -19.58 2.55 22.15
C CYS A 256 -20.68 1.81 21.37
N SER A 257 -21.92 2.31 21.38
CA SER A 257 -23.04 1.66 20.69
C SER A 257 -22.86 1.73 19.17
N HIS A 258 -22.38 2.86 18.68
CA HIS A 258 -22.03 3.03 17.26
C HIS A 258 -20.89 2.10 16.84
N LEU A 259 -19.83 2.01 17.65
CA LEU A 259 -18.75 1.03 17.44
C LEU A 259 -19.29 -0.39 17.34
N ILE A 260 -20.07 -0.85 18.33
CA ILE A 260 -20.61 -2.23 18.38
C ILE A 260 -21.47 -2.52 17.14
N LYS A 261 -22.38 -1.61 16.79
CA LYS A 261 -23.26 -1.75 15.63
C LYS A 261 -22.48 -1.86 14.32
N THR A 262 -21.51 -0.97 14.12
CA THR A 262 -20.70 -0.93 12.90
C THR A 262 -19.78 -2.15 12.83
N PHE A 263 -19.17 -2.54 13.94
CA PHE A 263 -18.33 -3.74 14.04
C PHE A 263 -19.12 -5.00 13.66
N LYS A 264 -20.31 -5.17 14.25
CA LYS A 264 -21.18 -6.31 13.92
C LYS A 264 -21.61 -6.31 12.44
N LYS A 265 -21.92 -5.12 11.89
CA LYS A 265 -22.26 -4.97 10.46
C LYS A 265 -21.12 -5.42 9.55
N LEU A 266 -19.87 -5.04 9.85
CA LEU A 266 -18.73 -5.27 8.96
C LEU A 266 -18.00 -6.60 9.21
N ARG A 267 -18.10 -7.18 10.42
CA ARG A 267 -17.39 -8.42 10.81
C ARG A 267 -18.31 -9.60 11.17
N GLY A 268 -19.63 -9.38 11.21
CA GLY A 268 -20.60 -10.43 11.55
C GLY A 268 -20.61 -10.85 13.03
N THR A 269 -19.73 -10.29 13.86
CA THR A 269 -19.57 -10.61 15.29
C THR A 269 -19.43 -9.34 16.13
N THR A 270 -19.66 -9.44 17.45
CA THR A 270 -19.44 -8.30 18.34
C THR A 270 -17.96 -8.11 18.69
N PRO A 271 -17.51 -6.89 19.06
CA PRO A 271 -16.14 -6.66 19.51
C PRO A 271 -15.72 -7.58 20.67
N LYS A 272 -16.61 -7.81 21.63
CA LYS A 272 -16.38 -8.72 22.77
C LYS A 272 -16.15 -10.17 22.30
N GLN A 273 -17.00 -10.66 21.40
CA GLN A 273 -16.83 -12.00 20.83
C GLN A 273 -15.55 -12.11 19.99
N PHE A 274 -15.20 -11.06 19.28
CA PHE A 274 -13.96 -11.00 18.51
C PHE A 274 -12.74 -11.12 19.42
N ARG A 275 -12.65 -10.32 20.50
CA ARG A 275 -11.59 -10.39 21.51
C ARG A 275 -11.47 -11.79 22.14
N MET A 276 -12.59 -12.40 22.50
CA MET A 276 -12.61 -13.75 23.09
C MET A 276 -12.11 -14.85 22.13
N LYS A 277 -12.32 -14.68 20.82
CA LYS A 277 -11.82 -15.64 19.83
C LYS A 277 -10.31 -15.53 19.64
N GLN A 278 -9.77 -14.34 19.71
CA GLN A 278 -8.32 -14.11 19.58
C GLN A 278 -7.55 -14.56 20.83
N GLY A 279 -8.13 -14.41 22.03
CA GLY A 279 -7.51 -14.88 23.29
C GLY A 279 -7.63 -16.39 23.55
N LYS A 280 -8.23 -17.17 22.65
CA LYS A 280 -8.31 -18.64 22.71
C LYS A 280 -7.38 -19.36 21.74
N SER A 281 -6.47 -18.64 21.08
CA SER A 281 -5.43 -19.21 20.21
C SER A 281 -4.13 -19.30 21.00
N GLU A 282 -4.16 -20.05 22.13
CA GLU A 282 -3.01 -20.65 22.80
C GLU A 282 -2.96 -22.15 22.53
#